data_2c99ab5c62444109c8d8c54f7e888fe5
#
_entry.id   2c99ab5c62444109c8d8c54f7e888fe5
#
_cell.length_a   1.000
_cell.length_b   1.000
_cell.length_c   1.000
_cell.angle_alpha   90.00
_cell.angle_beta   90.00
_cell.angle_gamma   90.00
#
_symmetry.space_group_name_H-M   'P 1'
#
loop_
_entity.id
_entity.type
_entity.pdbx_description
1 polymer ?
#
loop_
_entity_poly.entity_id
_entity_poly.type
_entity_poly.pdbx_seq_one_letter_code
_entity_poly.pdbx_strand_id
1 'polypeptide(L)'
;MANLYVTSAETFSGKSALCLGLGAHFCAKGLRVGYMKPVNVNCGLREGLPYDDDVAFAKQIFEVDEPLTLLEPVGLTPAKLEQQLRGPEVDYEARFSEALAQVAANRDLLVMEGSRSWREGYVANLSSRRVVEIARARVLLVLKYEHTLLADRALAAQDYYGSSLMGIVINETPRSALEEAREALRPYLLRHNLPVLGVLPRDPVLAAPTVSELAEGLRAEVLCGADHLGELVEQMLVGAMSAEAALSHFRRVTHKAVITGGDRADIQLAALDTSTRCLILTGNLYPSPVVLNRADELGVPVLLADMDTLSAIEVVESYVGHGRFQQTKKIDRFGALLTEHLDFPALYAGLGLKL
;
A
#
# COMPACT_ATOMS: atom_id res chain seq x y z
N MET A 1 -20.95 -9.78 -15.99
CA MET A 1 -19.74 -9.15 -15.51
C MET A 1 -19.99 -8.67 -14.09
N ALA A 2 -19.09 -8.96 -13.17
CA ALA A 2 -19.14 -8.47 -11.79
C ALA A 2 -18.29 -7.20 -11.65
N ASN A 3 -18.73 -6.26 -10.81
CA ASN A 3 -17.98 -5.05 -10.49
C ASN A 3 -17.74 -5.00 -8.98
N LEU A 4 -16.48 -5.01 -8.59
CA LEU A 4 -16.03 -4.89 -7.21
C LEU A 4 -15.43 -3.51 -6.97
N TYR A 5 -15.95 -2.78 -6.00
CA TYR A 5 -15.39 -1.52 -5.54
C TYR A 5 -14.77 -1.69 -4.16
N VAL A 6 -13.45 -1.57 -4.07
CA VAL A 6 -12.69 -1.67 -2.82
C VAL A 6 -12.48 -0.26 -2.27
N THR A 7 -12.93 -0.01 -1.06
CA THR A 7 -12.86 1.30 -0.42
C THR A 7 -12.40 1.22 1.02
N SER A 8 -12.11 2.36 1.65
CA SER A 8 -11.74 2.44 3.06
C SER A 8 -12.21 3.74 3.71
N ALA A 9 -12.17 3.77 5.03
CA ALA A 9 -12.44 4.98 5.81
C ALA A 9 -11.22 5.92 5.89
N GLU A 10 -10.03 5.42 5.60
CA GLU A 10 -8.74 6.08 5.88
C GLU A 10 -7.67 5.74 4.86
N THR A 11 -6.61 6.54 4.86
CA THR A 11 -5.39 6.27 4.09
C THR A 11 -4.61 5.10 4.68
N PHE A 12 -3.75 4.48 3.87
CA PHE A 12 -2.86 3.37 4.30
C PHE A 12 -3.60 2.19 4.96
N SER A 13 -4.85 1.95 4.58
CA SER A 13 -5.64 0.81 5.06
C SER A 13 -5.35 -0.51 4.35
N GLY A 14 -4.57 -0.48 3.26
CA GLY A 14 -4.26 -1.65 2.41
C GLY A 14 -5.22 -1.86 1.23
N LYS A 15 -5.95 -0.82 0.78
CA LYS A 15 -6.85 -0.90 -0.40
C LYS A 15 -6.14 -1.40 -1.65
N SER A 16 -5.03 -0.75 -2.03
CA SER A 16 -4.25 -1.10 -3.23
C SER A 16 -3.74 -2.54 -3.14
N ALA A 17 -3.24 -2.94 -1.95
CA ALA A 17 -2.84 -4.31 -1.70
C ALA A 17 -3.99 -5.30 -1.92
N LEU A 18 -5.19 -4.98 -1.41
CA LEU A 18 -6.36 -5.85 -1.56
C LEU A 18 -6.83 -5.90 -3.02
N CYS A 19 -6.86 -4.77 -3.74
CA CYS A 19 -7.18 -4.74 -5.17
C CYS A 19 -6.22 -5.63 -5.97
N LEU A 20 -4.91 -5.46 -5.77
CA LEU A 20 -3.87 -6.21 -6.48
C LEU A 20 -3.88 -7.70 -6.11
N GLY A 21 -3.98 -8.02 -4.81
CA GLY A 21 -4.01 -9.41 -4.35
C GLY A 21 -5.26 -10.16 -4.81
N LEU A 22 -6.44 -9.54 -4.76
CA LEU A 22 -7.68 -10.12 -5.28
C LEU A 22 -7.63 -10.26 -6.79
N GLY A 23 -7.15 -9.23 -7.50
CA GLY A 23 -7.02 -9.29 -8.95
C GLY A 23 -6.10 -10.41 -9.40
N ALA A 24 -4.91 -10.53 -8.80
CA ALA A 24 -3.99 -11.64 -9.09
C ALA A 24 -4.64 -13.01 -8.81
N HIS A 25 -5.37 -13.13 -7.69
CA HIS A 25 -6.11 -14.35 -7.37
C HIS A 25 -7.16 -14.70 -8.44
N PHE A 26 -7.95 -13.73 -8.87
CA PHE A 26 -8.98 -13.96 -9.89
C PHE A 26 -8.38 -14.26 -11.28
N CYS A 27 -7.27 -13.58 -11.65
CA CYS A 27 -6.52 -13.91 -12.86
C CYS A 27 -6.00 -15.36 -12.83
N ALA A 28 -5.44 -15.80 -11.69
CA ALA A 28 -5.00 -17.19 -11.49
C ALA A 28 -6.14 -18.22 -11.58
N LYS A 29 -7.39 -17.78 -11.33
CA LYS A 29 -8.61 -18.60 -11.55
C LYS A 29 -9.13 -18.56 -12.99
N GLY A 30 -8.44 -17.89 -13.90
CA GLY A 30 -8.78 -17.82 -15.32
C GLY A 30 -9.81 -16.75 -15.68
N LEU A 31 -10.14 -15.83 -14.77
CA LEU A 31 -11.03 -14.71 -15.08
C LEU A 31 -10.26 -13.61 -15.82
N ARG A 32 -10.92 -12.95 -16.77
CA ARG A 32 -10.44 -11.72 -17.39
C ARG A 32 -10.78 -10.57 -16.46
N VAL A 33 -9.78 -10.13 -15.71
CA VAL A 33 -9.92 -9.05 -14.72
C VAL A 33 -9.52 -7.72 -15.33
N GLY A 34 -10.37 -6.69 -15.15
CA GLY A 34 -10.01 -5.30 -15.40
C GLY A 34 -9.69 -4.58 -14.10
N TYR A 35 -8.99 -3.45 -14.22
CA TYR A 35 -8.71 -2.57 -13.10
C TYR A 35 -9.05 -1.13 -13.44
N MET A 36 -9.53 -0.38 -12.47
CA MET A 36 -9.78 1.06 -12.59
C MET A 36 -9.68 1.75 -11.23
N LYS A 37 -9.15 2.96 -11.21
CA LYS A 37 -9.24 3.91 -10.09
C LYS A 37 -10.14 5.09 -10.54
N PRO A 38 -11.45 5.02 -10.28
CA PRO A 38 -12.43 5.93 -10.87
C PRO A 38 -12.15 7.40 -10.59
N VAL A 39 -11.78 7.72 -9.34
CA VAL A 39 -11.47 9.07 -8.88
C VAL A 39 -10.19 9.04 -8.06
N ASN A 40 -9.24 9.88 -8.39
CA ASN A 40 -8.04 10.12 -7.61
C ASN A 40 -7.94 11.60 -7.25
N VAL A 41 -8.09 11.91 -5.98
CA VAL A 41 -8.09 13.31 -5.48
C VAL A 41 -6.70 13.84 -5.13
N ASN A 42 -5.66 13.03 -5.34
CA ASN A 42 -4.27 13.38 -5.03
C ASN A 42 -3.30 12.78 -6.05
N CYS A 43 -3.64 12.87 -7.32
CA CYS A 43 -2.74 12.38 -8.37
C CYS A 43 -1.55 13.34 -8.59
N GLY A 44 -0.38 12.75 -8.81
CA GLY A 44 0.79 13.48 -9.28
C GLY A 44 0.66 13.89 -10.74
N LEU A 45 1.67 14.58 -11.24
CA LEU A 45 1.82 14.90 -12.66
C LEU A 45 3.11 14.27 -13.18
N ARG A 46 3.01 13.56 -14.29
CA ARG A 46 4.16 13.10 -15.06
C ARG A 46 3.96 13.54 -16.51
N GLU A 47 4.92 14.29 -17.04
CA GLU A 47 4.84 14.87 -18.40
C GLU A 47 3.55 15.69 -18.64
N GLY A 48 3.06 16.37 -17.58
CA GLY A 48 1.85 17.19 -17.66
C GLY A 48 0.51 16.42 -17.57
N LEU A 49 0.55 15.09 -17.47
CA LEU A 49 -0.63 14.24 -17.32
C LEU A 49 -0.76 13.75 -15.87
N PRO A 50 -2.00 13.55 -15.38
CA PRO A 50 -2.24 12.87 -14.13
C PRO A 50 -1.56 11.50 -14.12
N TYR A 51 -0.84 11.20 -13.04
CA TYR A 51 -0.10 9.97 -12.91
C TYR A 51 -0.18 9.44 -11.48
N ASP A 52 -0.46 8.15 -11.39
CA ASP A 52 -0.48 7.40 -10.14
C ASP A 52 0.35 6.12 -10.31
N ASP A 53 1.38 5.97 -9.49
CA ASP A 53 2.28 4.79 -9.50
C ASP A 53 1.51 3.49 -9.24
N ASP A 54 0.47 3.52 -8.37
CA ASP A 54 -0.33 2.33 -8.05
C ASP A 54 -1.14 1.88 -9.27
N VAL A 55 -1.72 2.82 -10.04
CA VAL A 55 -2.45 2.52 -11.29
C VAL A 55 -1.50 1.96 -12.36
N ALA A 56 -0.30 2.56 -12.49
CA ALA A 56 0.70 2.07 -13.42
C ALA A 56 1.17 0.65 -13.07
N PHE A 57 1.35 0.38 -11.79
CA PHE A 57 1.72 -0.95 -11.30
C PHE A 57 0.57 -1.97 -11.46
N ALA A 58 -0.67 -1.57 -11.14
CA ALA A 58 -1.85 -2.41 -11.37
C ALA A 58 -1.99 -2.81 -12.85
N LYS A 59 -1.73 -1.86 -13.77
CA LYS A 59 -1.72 -2.13 -15.21
C LYS A 59 -0.78 -3.28 -15.57
N GLN A 60 0.40 -3.34 -14.96
CA GLN A 60 1.37 -4.44 -15.19
C GLN A 60 0.88 -5.77 -14.60
N ILE A 61 0.36 -5.75 -13.37
CA ILE A 61 -0.10 -6.97 -12.66
C ILE A 61 -1.34 -7.60 -13.31
N PHE A 62 -2.26 -6.79 -13.79
CA PHE A 62 -3.47 -7.27 -14.47
C PHE A 62 -3.27 -7.50 -15.97
N GLU A 63 -2.09 -7.21 -16.51
CA GLU A 63 -1.76 -7.32 -17.93
C GLU A 63 -2.81 -6.63 -18.83
N VAL A 64 -3.22 -5.41 -18.45
CA VAL A 64 -4.22 -4.63 -19.17
C VAL A 64 -3.57 -3.64 -20.13
N ASP A 65 -4.10 -3.54 -21.35
CA ASP A 65 -3.53 -2.70 -22.42
C ASP A 65 -4.06 -1.27 -22.40
N GLU A 66 -5.18 -1.02 -21.69
CA GLU A 66 -5.84 0.28 -21.63
C GLU A 66 -4.87 1.38 -21.18
N PRO A 67 -4.95 2.60 -21.78
CA PRO A 67 -4.12 3.72 -21.36
C PRO A 67 -4.45 4.16 -19.94
N LEU A 68 -3.48 4.71 -19.21
CA LEU A 68 -3.67 5.17 -17.83
C LEU A 68 -4.83 6.15 -17.69
N THR A 69 -5.09 6.96 -18.71
CA THR A 69 -6.21 7.93 -18.74
C THR A 69 -7.60 7.28 -18.73
N LEU A 70 -7.71 6.01 -19.11
CA LEU A 70 -8.94 5.22 -18.96
C LEU A 70 -8.99 4.49 -17.63
N LEU A 71 -7.84 4.03 -17.14
CA LEU A 71 -7.75 3.35 -15.83
C LEU A 71 -7.91 4.34 -14.67
N GLU A 72 -7.54 5.62 -14.88
CA GLU A 72 -7.72 6.73 -13.94
C GLU A 72 -8.42 7.91 -14.65
N PRO A 73 -9.74 7.81 -14.92
CA PRO A 73 -10.43 8.80 -15.73
C PRO A 73 -10.57 10.15 -15.04
N VAL A 74 -10.64 10.22 -13.71
CA VAL A 74 -10.79 11.45 -12.95
C VAL A 74 -9.64 11.63 -11.96
N GLY A 75 -8.50 12.11 -12.49
CA GLY A 75 -7.36 12.54 -11.66
C GLY A 75 -7.49 14.03 -11.34
N LEU A 76 -7.75 14.38 -10.09
CA LEU A 76 -7.86 15.76 -9.61
C LEU A 76 -6.51 16.25 -9.12
N THR A 77 -5.80 16.98 -9.96
CA THR A 77 -4.63 17.76 -9.55
C THR A 77 -5.07 19.06 -8.86
N PRO A 78 -4.19 19.73 -8.10
CA PRO A 78 -4.52 21.04 -7.51
C PRO A 78 -5.07 22.04 -8.53
N ALA A 79 -4.49 22.09 -9.74
CA ALA A 79 -4.96 22.99 -10.81
C ALA A 79 -6.36 22.63 -11.32
N LYS A 80 -6.67 21.34 -11.49
CA LYS A 80 -8.02 20.89 -11.88
C LYS A 80 -9.04 21.12 -10.77
N LEU A 81 -8.64 20.96 -9.52
CA LEU A 81 -9.50 21.30 -8.39
C LEU A 81 -9.82 22.79 -8.36
N GLU A 82 -8.82 23.67 -8.57
CA GLU A 82 -9.05 25.10 -8.65
C GLU A 82 -9.95 25.48 -9.86
N GLN A 83 -9.74 24.85 -11.02
CA GLN A 83 -10.61 25.02 -12.17
C GLN A 83 -12.06 24.63 -11.84
N GLN A 84 -12.30 23.52 -11.17
CA GLN A 84 -13.64 23.06 -10.79
C GLN A 84 -14.31 24.02 -9.79
N LEU A 85 -13.54 24.62 -8.89
CA LEU A 85 -14.05 25.57 -7.89
C LEU A 85 -14.37 26.97 -8.49
N ARG A 86 -13.69 27.39 -9.56
CA ARG A 86 -13.77 28.76 -10.10
C ARG A 86 -14.24 28.85 -11.54
N GLY A 87 -14.20 27.74 -12.28
CA GLY A 87 -14.49 27.68 -13.69
C GLY A 87 -15.85 27.05 -14.01
N PRO A 88 -16.11 26.81 -15.30
CA PRO A 88 -17.28 26.02 -15.70
C PRO A 88 -17.13 24.59 -15.16
N GLU A 89 -18.24 24.03 -14.71
CA GLU A 89 -18.29 22.66 -14.19
C GLU A 89 -17.89 21.65 -15.27
N VAL A 90 -16.97 20.75 -14.93
CA VAL A 90 -16.56 19.64 -15.81
C VAL A 90 -17.44 18.44 -15.51
N ASP A 91 -18.03 17.84 -16.51
CA ASP A 91 -18.82 16.61 -16.39
C ASP A 91 -17.90 15.39 -16.21
N TYR A 92 -17.46 15.20 -14.98
CA TYR A 92 -16.65 14.03 -14.62
C TYR A 92 -17.46 12.73 -14.59
N GLU A 93 -18.79 12.80 -14.42
CA GLU A 93 -19.66 11.62 -14.43
C GLU A 93 -19.72 11.00 -15.84
N ALA A 94 -19.91 11.83 -16.88
CA ALA A 94 -19.87 11.36 -18.26
C ALA A 94 -18.51 10.74 -18.59
N ARG A 95 -17.42 11.42 -18.21
CA ARG A 95 -16.05 10.92 -18.43
C ARG A 95 -15.79 9.57 -17.74
N PHE A 96 -16.23 9.41 -16.50
CA PHE A 96 -16.13 8.11 -15.81
C PHE A 96 -16.96 7.04 -16.49
N SER A 97 -18.19 7.36 -16.88
CA SER A 97 -19.11 6.40 -17.53
C SER A 97 -18.57 5.89 -18.86
N GLU A 98 -17.99 6.78 -19.68
CA GLU A 98 -17.34 6.42 -20.94
C GLU A 98 -16.12 5.52 -20.73
N ALA A 99 -15.26 5.86 -19.78
CA ALA A 99 -14.08 5.05 -19.43
C ALA A 99 -14.50 3.68 -18.88
N LEU A 100 -15.51 3.64 -17.99
CA LEU A 100 -16.06 2.42 -17.44
C LEU A 100 -16.55 1.46 -18.53
N ALA A 101 -17.29 1.98 -19.53
CA ALA A 101 -17.80 1.17 -20.64
C ALA A 101 -16.67 0.53 -21.45
N GLN A 102 -15.57 1.25 -21.66
CA GLN A 102 -14.39 0.74 -22.38
C GLN A 102 -13.60 -0.28 -21.57
N VAL A 103 -13.26 0.03 -20.32
CA VAL A 103 -12.46 -0.86 -19.45
C VAL A 103 -13.22 -2.13 -19.07
N ALA A 104 -14.54 -2.04 -18.95
CA ALA A 104 -15.39 -3.18 -18.64
C ALA A 104 -15.61 -4.13 -19.85
N ALA A 105 -15.32 -3.69 -21.06
CA ALA A 105 -15.54 -4.49 -22.26
C ALA A 105 -14.75 -5.80 -22.22
N ASN A 106 -15.44 -6.92 -22.50
CA ASN A 106 -14.83 -8.27 -22.52
C ASN A 106 -14.16 -8.72 -21.20
N ARG A 107 -14.53 -8.15 -20.07
CA ARG A 107 -14.06 -8.58 -18.73
C ARG A 107 -15.12 -9.40 -18.02
N ASP A 108 -14.68 -10.33 -17.18
CA ASP A 108 -15.53 -11.13 -16.32
C ASP A 108 -15.73 -10.45 -14.96
N LEU A 109 -14.69 -9.73 -14.52
CA LEU A 109 -14.66 -8.95 -13.28
C LEU A 109 -13.92 -7.62 -13.51
N LEU A 110 -14.46 -6.52 -12.99
CA LEU A 110 -13.77 -5.25 -12.88
C LEU A 110 -13.50 -4.95 -11.40
N VAL A 111 -12.22 -4.80 -11.03
CA VAL A 111 -11.79 -4.35 -9.71
C VAL A 111 -11.58 -2.84 -9.76
N MET A 112 -12.35 -2.11 -8.97
CA MET A 112 -12.24 -0.65 -8.87
C MET A 112 -11.67 -0.28 -7.52
N GLU A 113 -10.60 0.52 -7.54
CA GLU A 113 -9.97 1.07 -6.33
C GLU A 113 -10.55 2.43 -5.99
N GLY A 114 -11.10 2.57 -4.78
CA GLY A 114 -11.59 3.84 -4.27
C GLY A 114 -10.46 4.82 -3.92
N SER A 115 -10.81 6.09 -3.82
CA SER A 115 -9.91 7.16 -3.34
C SER A 115 -9.37 6.87 -1.92
N ARG A 116 -8.60 7.78 -1.33
CA ARG A 116 -8.01 7.60 0.01
C ARG A 116 -9.05 7.28 1.09
N SER A 117 -10.24 7.90 0.95
CA SER A 117 -11.38 7.66 1.84
C SER A 117 -12.67 7.65 1.03
N TRP A 118 -13.66 6.89 1.49
CA TRP A 118 -15.00 6.88 0.88
C TRP A 118 -15.75 8.22 0.97
N ARG A 119 -15.23 9.18 1.73
CA ARG A 119 -15.77 10.54 1.89
C ARG A 119 -15.25 11.53 0.85
N GLU A 120 -14.55 11.08 -0.18
CA GLU A 120 -13.96 11.93 -1.22
C GLU A 120 -14.75 11.86 -2.53
N GLY A 121 -14.41 12.74 -3.48
CA GLY A 121 -15.00 12.79 -4.82
C GLY A 121 -16.21 13.72 -4.98
N TYR A 122 -16.68 14.35 -3.91
CA TYR A 122 -17.83 15.25 -3.97
C TYR A 122 -17.62 16.47 -4.87
N VAL A 123 -16.41 17.03 -4.91
CA VAL A 123 -16.09 18.19 -5.78
C VAL A 123 -16.19 17.83 -7.26
N ALA A 124 -16.01 16.57 -7.60
CA ALA A 124 -16.16 16.06 -8.96
C ALA A 124 -17.58 15.54 -9.26
N ASN A 125 -18.55 15.72 -8.38
CA ASN A 125 -19.87 15.09 -8.41
C ASN A 125 -19.80 13.54 -8.53
N LEU A 126 -18.67 12.96 -8.19
CA LEU A 126 -18.37 11.52 -8.21
C LEU A 126 -17.97 11.04 -6.81
N SER A 127 -18.87 11.21 -5.83
CA SER A 127 -18.68 10.56 -4.54
C SER A 127 -18.53 9.05 -4.72
N SER A 128 -17.88 8.37 -3.79
CA SER A 128 -17.70 6.92 -3.86
C SER A 128 -19.04 6.17 -3.99
N ARG A 129 -20.09 6.65 -3.36
CA ARG A 129 -21.46 6.14 -3.52
C ARG A 129 -21.96 6.31 -4.95
N ARG A 130 -21.73 7.48 -5.57
CA ARG A 130 -22.14 7.74 -6.96
C ARG A 130 -21.40 6.84 -7.94
N VAL A 131 -20.10 6.63 -7.74
CA VAL A 131 -19.30 5.66 -8.51
C VAL A 131 -19.91 4.25 -8.42
N VAL A 132 -20.24 3.80 -7.21
CA VAL A 132 -20.86 2.49 -6.96
C VAL A 132 -22.21 2.35 -7.66
N GLU A 133 -23.06 3.39 -7.61
CA GLU A 133 -24.36 3.42 -8.28
C GLU A 133 -24.22 3.32 -9.81
N ILE A 134 -23.37 4.14 -10.44
CA ILE A 134 -23.14 4.12 -11.89
C ILE A 134 -22.59 2.77 -12.32
N ALA A 135 -21.57 2.26 -11.61
CA ALA A 135 -20.94 0.99 -11.93
C ALA A 135 -21.76 -0.23 -11.51
N ARG A 136 -22.86 -0.06 -10.76
CA ARG A 136 -23.62 -1.14 -10.13
C ARG A 136 -22.71 -2.13 -9.39
N ALA A 137 -21.74 -1.58 -8.64
CA ALA A 137 -20.69 -2.35 -8.02
C ALA A 137 -21.10 -2.90 -6.65
N ARG A 138 -20.52 -4.03 -6.29
CA ARG A 138 -20.51 -4.52 -4.90
C ARG A 138 -19.33 -3.90 -4.18
N VAL A 139 -19.54 -3.47 -2.95
CA VAL A 139 -18.52 -2.76 -2.15
C VAL A 139 -17.88 -3.70 -1.15
N LEU A 140 -16.56 -3.72 -1.15
CA LEU A 140 -15.74 -4.35 -0.12
C LEU A 140 -15.00 -3.25 0.65
N LEU A 141 -15.28 -3.13 1.96
CA LEU A 141 -14.65 -2.14 2.81
C LEU A 141 -13.40 -2.72 3.47
N VAL A 142 -12.28 -2.02 3.35
CA VAL A 142 -11.05 -2.34 4.07
C VAL A 142 -10.88 -1.38 5.23
N LEU A 143 -10.72 -1.90 6.42
CA LEU A 143 -10.44 -1.12 7.62
C LEU A 143 -9.14 -1.59 8.25
N LYS A 144 -8.26 -0.66 8.56
CA LYS A 144 -7.10 -0.93 9.41
C LYS A 144 -7.61 -1.22 10.83
N TYR A 145 -7.02 -2.23 11.47
CA TYR A 145 -7.40 -2.55 12.85
C TYR A 145 -7.13 -1.37 13.78
N GLU A 146 -8.16 -0.91 14.43
CA GLU A 146 -8.13 0.09 15.48
C GLU A 146 -9.18 -0.26 16.53
N HIS A 147 -8.74 -0.56 17.74
CA HIS A 147 -9.59 -1.13 18.80
C HIS A 147 -10.89 -0.35 19.04
N THR A 148 -10.82 0.98 19.08
CA THR A 148 -11.93 1.83 19.53
C THR A 148 -12.88 2.27 18.40
N LEU A 149 -12.39 2.49 17.19
CA LEU A 149 -13.15 3.15 16.11
C LEU A 149 -13.56 2.21 14.98
N LEU A 150 -13.07 0.97 14.95
CA LEU A 150 -13.31 0.09 13.81
C LEU A 150 -14.79 -0.23 13.62
N ALA A 151 -15.50 -0.55 14.71
CA ALA A 151 -16.93 -0.88 14.65
C ALA A 151 -17.75 0.32 14.17
N ASP A 152 -17.49 1.52 14.68
CA ASP A 152 -18.19 2.75 14.28
C ASP A 152 -17.96 3.06 12.80
N ARG A 153 -16.71 2.93 12.32
CA ARG A 153 -16.36 3.12 10.90
C ARG A 153 -17.07 2.12 10.01
N ALA A 154 -17.14 0.86 10.44
CA ALA A 154 -17.83 -0.20 9.71
C ALA A 154 -19.33 0.06 9.58
N LEU A 155 -19.99 0.41 10.69
CA LEU A 155 -21.43 0.70 10.71
C LEU A 155 -21.77 2.00 9.96
N ALA A 156 -20.94 3.04 10.07
CA ALA A 156 -21.11 4.27 9.29
C ALA A 156 -20.98 4.01 7.76
N ALA A 157 -20.08 3.13 7.36
CA ALA A 157 -19.97 2.73 5.94
C ALA A 157 -21.18 1.90 5.48
N GLN A 158 -21.76 1.09 6.37
CA GLN A 158 -23.00 0.37 6.09
C GLN A 158 -24.18 1.32 5.85
N ASP A 159 -24.34 2.34 6.68
CA ASP A 159 -25.35 3.37 6.48
C ASP A 159 -25.15 4.12 5.16
N TYR A 160 -23.90 4.37 4.80
CA TYR A 160 -23.56 5.09 3.58
C TYR A 160 -23.80 4.29 2.30
N TYR A 161 -23.36 3.02 2.25
CA TYR A 161 -23.45 2.19 1.04
C TYR A 161 -24.70 1.30 0.98
N GLY A 162 -25.37 1.09 2.10
CA GLY A 162 -26.56 0.25 2.19
C GLY A 162 -26.30 -1.17 1.68
N SER A 163 -27.22 -1.69 0.87
CA SER A 163 -27.15 -3.04 0.30
C SER A 163 -26.00 -3.29 -0.68
N SER A 164 -25.32 -2.23 -1.14
CA SER A 164 -24.14 -2.39 -2.00
C SER A 164 -22.92 -2.90 -1.21
N LEU A 165 -22.83 -2.60 0.10
CA LEU A 165 -21.78 -3.13 0.97
C LEU A 165 -21.96 -4.62 1.18
N MET A 166 -21.05 -5.42 0.64
CA MET A 166 -21.10 -6.87 0.74
C MET A 166 -20.37 -7.43 1.96
N GLY A 167 -19.47 -6.65 2.54
CA GLY A 167 -18.71 -7.06 3.71
C GLY A 167 -17.45 -6.22 3.92
N ILE A 168 -16.71 -6.58 4.96
CA ILE A 168 -15.48 -5.88 5.35
C ILE A 168 -14.30 -6.84 5.45
N VAL A 169 -13.10 -6.28 5.25
CA VAL A 169 -11.80 -6.90 5.58
C VAL A 169 -11.13 -6.05 6.64
N ILE A 170 -10.80 -6.67 7.76
CA ILE A 170 -10.01 -6.03 8.82
C ILE A 170 -8.55 -6.33 8.52
N ASN A 171 -7.76 -5.30 8.24
CA ASN A 171 -6.36 -5.43 7.85
C ASN A 171 -5.41 -4.93 8.94
N GLU A 172 -4.15 -5.31 8.84
CA GLU A 172 -3.08 -4.94 9.78
C GLU A 172 -3.41 -5.23 11.26
N THR A 173 -4.11 -6.32 11.53
CA THR A 173 -4.47 -6.71 12.88
C THR A 173 -3.22 -7.17 13.65
N PRO A 174 -2.86 -6.52 14.77
CA PRO A 174 -1.77 -7.00 15.62
C PRO A 174 -2.02 -8.44 16.09
N ARG A 175 -0.98 -9.23 16.25
CA ARG A 175 -1.11 -10.63 16.69
C ARG A 175 -1.85 -10.76 18.03
N SER A 176 -1.63 -9.81 18.95
CA SER A 176 -2.32 -9.74 20.24
C SER A 176 -3.83 -9.45 20.15
N ALA A 177 -4.30 -8.91 19.03
CA ALA A 177 -5.70 -8.53 18.83
C ALA A 177 -6.46 -9.47 17.88
N LEU A 178 -5.80 -10.48 17.31
CA LEU A 178 -6.44 -11.40 16.35
C LEU A 178 -7.61 -12.17 16.96
N GLU A 179 -7.47 -12.65 18.19
CA GLU A 179 -8.51 -13.39 18.91
C GLU A 179 -9.72 -12.49 19.15
N GLU A 180 -9.50 -11.29 19.69
CA GLU A 180 -10.56 -10.30 19.90
C GLU A 180 -11.30 -9.93 18.60
N ALA A 181 -10.56 -9.68 17.53
CA ALA A 181 -11.14 -9.34 16.23
C ALA A 181 -12.01 -10.48 15.68
N ARG A 182 -11.63 -11.74 15.92
CA ARG A 182 -12.35 -12.94 15.45
C ARG A 182 -13.53 -13.31 16.34
N GLU A 183 -13.36 -13.24 17.66
CA GLU A 183 -14.33 -13.79 18.61
C GLU A 183 -15.30 -12.74 19.18
N ALA A 184 -14.92 -11.46 19.19
CA ALA A 184 -15.79 -10.40 19.67
C ALA A 184 -16.30 -9.50 18.55
N LEU A 185 -15.39 -8.91 17.76
CA LEU A 185 -15.75 -7.90 16.76
C LEU A 185 -16.49 -8.50 15.54
N ARG A 186 -16.00 -9.62 14.99
CA ARG A 186 -16.65 -10.30 13.86
C ARG A 186 -18.08 -10.71 14.16
N PRO A 187 -18.40 -11.40 15.30
CA PRO A 187 -19.78 -11.71 15.66
C PRO A 187 -20.64 -10.48 15.96
N TYR A 188 -20.05 -9.43 16.54
CA TYR A 188 -20.76 -8.17 16.76
C TYR A 188 -21.25 -7.56 15.44
N LEU A 189 -20.36 -7.41 14.46
CA LEU A 189 -20.69 -6.84 13.14
C LEU A 189 -21.67 -7.72 12.38
N LEU A 190 -21.55 -9.05 12.50
CA LEU A 190 -22.49 -9.99 11.87
C LEU A 190 -23.91 -9.83 12.41
N ARG A 191 -24.10 -9.55 13.71
CA ARG A 191 -25.41 -9.24 14.28
C ARG A 191 -26.04 -7.96 13.72
N HIS A 192 -25.21 -7.06 13.19
CA HIS A 192 -25.63 -5.87 12.46
C HIS A 192 -25.74 -6.09 10.94
N ASN A 193 -25.81 -7.34 10.48
CA ASN A 193 -25.86 -7.73 9.07
C ASN A 193 -24.68 -7.25 8.24
N LEU A 194 -23.51 -7.11 8.87
CA LEU A 194 -22.26 -6.71 8.23
C LEU A 194 -21.23 -7.84 8.36
N PRO A 195 -21.08 -8.69 7.35
CA PRO A 195 -20.14 -9.80 7.41
C PRO A 195 -18.68 -9.33 7.35
N VAL A 196 -17.84 -9.90 8.22
CA VAL A 196 -16.39 -9.77 8.15
C VAL A 196 -15.85 -10.93 7.30
N LEU A 197 -15.39 -10.62 6.09
CA LEU A 197 -14.88 -11.60 5.13
C LEU A 197 -13.44 -12.02 5.42
N GLY A 198 -12.70 -11.23 6.17
CA GLY A 198 -11.33 -11.57 6.55
C GLY A 198 -10.80 -10.72 7.70
N VAL A 199 -9.92 -11.34 8.50
CA VAL A 199 -9.12 -10.68 9.54
C VAL A 199 -7.66 -10.98 9.23
N LEU A 200 -6.97 -10.02 8.62
CA LEU A 200 -5.60 -10.16 8.13
C LEU A 200 -4.62 -9.70 9.20
N PRO A 201 -3.66 -10.54 9.60
CA PRO A 201 -2.63 -10.14 10.55
C PRO A 201 -1.69 -9.09 9.96
N ARG A 202 -1.09 -8.25 10.83
CA ARG A 202 0.03 -7.39 10.43
C ARG A 202 1.21 -8.27 10.00
N ASP A 203 1.75 -7.98 8.82
CA ASP A 203 2.90 -8.68 8.26
C ASP A 203 4.07 -7.69 8.06
N PRO A 204 5.25 -7.96 8.68
CA PRO A 204 6.40 -7.06 8.57
C PRO A 204 6.88 -6.84 7.13
N VAL A 205 6.83 -7.87 6.28
CA VAL A 205 7.26 -7.79 4.88
C VAL A 205 6.40 -6.80 4.10
N LEU A 206 5.08 -6.81 4.33
CA LEU A 206 4.15 -5.91 3.64
C LEU A 206 4.33 -4.46 4.08
N ALA A 207 4.69 -4.25 5.34
CA ALA A 207 4.92 -2.94 5.93
C ALA A 207 6.33 -2.38 5.64
N ALA A 208 7.25 -3.22 5.13
CA ALA A 208 8.64 -2.86 4.92
C ALA A 208 8.82 -1.85 3.77
N PRO A 209 9.50 -0.72 3.95
CA PRO A 209 9.95 0.12 2.85
C PRO A 209 11.10 -0.55 2.08
N THR A 210 11.30 -0.12 0.85
CA THR A 210 12.52 -0.43 0.09
C THR A 210 13.67 0.48 0.50
N VAL A 211 14.90 0.05 0.21
CA VAL A 211 16.07 0.93 0.38
C VAL A 211 15.95 2.19 -0.48
N SER A 212 15.36 2.08 -1.68
CA SER A 212 15.08 3.24 -2.56
C SER A 212 14.14 4.24 -1.92
N GLU A 213 13.04 3.78 -1.30
CA GLU A 213 12.11 4.66 -0.58
C GLU A 213 12.78 5.37 0.60
N LEU A 214 13.65 4.66 1.33
CA LEU A 214 14.44 5.26 2.41
C LEU A 214 15.44 6.30 1.88
N ALA A 215 16.13 6.01 0.76
CA ALA A 215 17.04 6.95 0.14
C ALA A 215 16.32 8.24 -0.31
N GLU A 216 15.14 8.09 -0.93
CA GLU A 216 14.28 9.21 -1.34
C GLU A 216 13.84 10.05 -0.13
N GLY A 217 13.32 9.41 0.92
CA GLY A 217 12.84 10.07 2.12
C GLY A 217 13.93 10.82 2.88
N LEU A 218 15.10 10.22 3.00
CA LEU A 218 16.30 10.80 3.62
C LEU A 218 16.99 11.82 2.72
N ARG A 219 16.64 11.93 1.44
CA ARG A 219 17.38 12.64 0.39
C ARG A 219 18.85 12.25 0.39
N ALA A 220 19.11 10.97 0.61
CA ALA A 220 20.45 10.46 0.82
C ALA A 220 21.16 10.21 -0.51
N GLU A 221 22.47 10.46 -0.53
CA GLU A 221 23.37 10.01 -1.59
C GLU A 221 23.60 8.50 -1.46
N VAL A 222 23.49 7.78 -2.57
CA VAL A 222 23.79 6.32 -2.63
C VAL A 222 25.27 6.16 -2.95
N LEU A 223 26.07 5.75 -1.97
CA LEU A 223 27.52 5.61 -2.12
C LEU A 223 27.95 4.32 -2.80
N CYS A 224 27.22 3.22 -2.58
CA CYS A 224 27.43 1.93 -3.25
C CYS A 224 26.14 1.08 -3.18
N GLY A 225 26.11 -0.08 -3.84
CA GLY A 225 25.02 -1.05 -3.81
C GLY A 225 23.76 -0.60 -4.56
N ALA A 226 23.86 0.24 -5.61
CA ALA A 226 22.72 0.78 -6.37
C ALA A 226 21.82 -0.32 -6.97
N ASP A 227 22.34 -1.48 -7.29
CA ASP A 227 21.57 -2.61 -7.83
C ASP A 227 20.67 -3.29 -6.79
N HIS A 228 20.86 -2.99 -5.51
CA HIS A 228 20.13 -3.56 -4.37
C HIS A 228 19.14 -2.59 -3.71
N LEU A 229 18.84 -1.47 -4.32
CA LEU A 229 17.89 -0.47 -3.79
C LEU A 229 16.44 -0.99 -3.70
N GLY A 230 16.10 -2.06 -4.41
CA GLY A 230 14.81 -2.75 -4.32
C GLY A 230 14.65 -3.67 -3.10
N GLU A 231 15.68 -3.88 -2.28
CA GLU A 231 15.60 -4.75 -1.12
C GLU A 231 14.70 -4.16 -0.03
N LEU A 232 13.92 -5.04 0.64
CA LEU A 232 12.99 -4.65 1.70
C LEU A 232 13.70 -4.54 3.06
N VAL A 233 13.40 -3.48 3.79
CA VAL A 233 13.88 -3.21 5.14
C VAL A 233 12.76 -3.48 6.14
N GLU A 234 12.81 -4.63 6.80
CA GLU A 234 11.76 -5.05 7.75
C GLU A 234 11.89 -4.41 9.12
N GLN A 235 13.11 -4.03 9.51
CA GLN A 235 13.43 -3.47 10.82
C GLN A 235 14.53 -2.42 10.72
N MET A 236 14.59 -1.53 11.70
CA MET A 236 15.61 -0.52 11.84
C MET A 236 16.32 -0.66 13.17
N LEU A 237 17.64 -0.54 13.17
CA LEU A 237 18.46 -0.50 14.39
C LEU A 237 19.37 0.72 14.37
N VAL A 238 19.65 1.26 15.55
CA VAL A 238 20.54 2.41 15.73
C VAL A 238 21.85 1.95 16.35
N GLY A 239 22.96 2.26 15.67
CA GLY A 239 24.30 1.93 16.11
C GLY A 239 24.88 2.97 17.08
N ALA A 240 24.29 3.09 18.28
CA ALA A 240 24.69 4.06 19.30
C ALA A 240 25.55 3.47 20.45
N MET A 241 25.87 2.17 20.39
CA MET A 241 26.62 1.43 21.42
C MET A 241 28.05 1.09 20.97
N SER A 242 28.80 0.35 21.80
CA SER A 242 30.11 -0.20 21.39
C SER A 242 29.94 -1.27 20.30
N ALA A 243 30.96 -1.46 19.44
CA ALA A 243 30.90 -2.42 18.34
C ALA A 243 30.59 -3.84 18.81
N GLU A 244 31.16 -4.28 19.95
CA GLU A 244 30.94 -5.61 20.52
C GLU A 244 29.47 -5.80 20.95
N ALA A 245 28.91 -4.82 21.65
CA ALA A 245 27.49 -4.83 22.03
C ALA A 245 26.58 -4.77 20.81
N ALA A 246 26.90 -3.93 19.83
CA ALA A 246 26.17 -3.78 18.58
C ALA A 246 26.12 -5.08 17.79
N LEU A 247 27.25 -5.77 17.62
CA LEU A 247 27.34 -7.04 16.90
C LEU A 247 26.42 -8.11 17.52
N SER A 248 26.43 -8.22 18.86
CA SER A 248 25.53 -9.14 19.57
C SER A 248 24.05 -8.83 19.32
N HIS A 249 23.71 -7.53 19.24
CA HIS A 249 22.35 -7.08 18.99
C HIS A 249 21.95 -7.26 17.52
N PHE A 250 22.83 -6.89 16.59
CA PHE A 250 22.60 -6.99 15.15
C PHE A 250 22.41 -8.42 14.66
N ARG A 251 23.06 -9.40 15.26
CA ARG A 251 22.89 -10.83 14.93
C ARG A 251 21.49 -11.38 15.19
N ARG A 252 20.72 -10.75 16.09
CA ARG A 252 19.36 -11.19 16.45
C ARG A 252 18.27 -10.68 15.50
N VAL A 253 18.62 -9.71 14.66
CA VAL A 253 17.69 -9.04 13.76
C VAL A 253 18.13 -9.23 12.32
N THR A 254 17.25 -9.79 11.51
CA THR A 254 17.49 -9.98 10.07
C THR A 254 16.82 -8.87 9.25
N HIS A 255 17.26 -8.70 7.99
CA HIS A 255 16.68 -7.77 7.01
C HIS A 255 16.50 -6.34 7.53
N LYS A 256 17.52 -5.85 8.22
CA LYS A 256 17.48 -4.55 8.89
C LYS A 256 18.24 -3.45 8.15
N ALA A 257 17.83 -2.21 8.35
CA ALA A 257 18.69 -1.04 8.19
C ALA A 257 19.43 -0.75 9.50
N VAL A 258 20.68 -0.30 9.38
CA VAL A 258 21.45 0.20 10.53
C VAL A 258 21.76 1.67 10.31
N ILE A 259 21.30 2.51 11.24
CA ILE A 259 21.58 3.96 11.25
C ILE A 259 22.73 4.23 12.22
N THR A 260 23.77 4.91 11.74
CA THR A 260 24.93 5.29 12.57
C THR A 260 25.65 6.49 11.96
N GLY A 261 26.53 7.13 12.73
CA GLY A 261 27.39 8.20 12.20
C GLY A 261 28.37 7.68 11.14
N GLY A 262 28.68 8.51 10.15
CA GLY A 262 29.65 8.16 9.11
C GLY A 262 31.08 7.97 9.63
N ASP A 263 31.38 8.48 10.82
CA ASP A 263 32.66 8.35 11.54
C ASP A 263 32.77 7.02 12.34
N ARG A 264 31.70 6.23 12.41
CA ARG A 264 31.64 4.99 13.23
C ARG A 264 31.94 3.74 12.40
N ALA A 265 33.15 3.68 11.81
CA ALA A 265 33.57 2.52 11.00
C ALA A 265 33.49 1.18 11.76
N ASP A 266 33.68 1.20 13.08
CA ASP A 266 33.54 0.05 13.97
C ASP A 266 32.12 -0.55 13.97
N ILE A 267 31.10 0.30 14.04
CA ILE A 267 29.68 -0.08 13.99
C ILE A 267 29.28 -0.50 12.57
N GLN A 268 29.74 0.22 11.57
CA GLN A 268 29.44 -0.06 10.16
C GLN A 268 29.93 -1.45 9.77
N LEU A 269 31.17 -1.81 10.13
CA LEU A 269 31.71 -3.16 9.90
C LEU A 269 30.96 -4.24 10.69
N ALA A 270 30.63 -3.96 11.96
CA ALA A 270 29.84 -4.90 12.77
C ALA A 270 28.43 -5.12 12.16
N ALA A 271 27.83 -4.10 11.55
CA ALA A 271 26.56 -4.24 10.83
C ALA A 271 26.70 -5.09 9.57
N LEU A 272 27.76 -4.86 8.78
CA LEU A 272 28.05 -5.62 7.56
C LEU A 272 28.35 -7.11 7.81
N ASP A 273 28.85 -7.45 8.98
CA ASP A 273 29.06 -8.85 9.40
C ASP A 273 27.76 -9.58 9.82
N THR A 274 26.61 -8.95 9.61
CA THR A 274 25.30 -9.49 9.97
C THR A 274 24.30 -9.33 8.79
N SER A 275 23.09 -9.89 8.92
CA SER A 275 22.04 -9.74 7.90
C SER A 275 21.52 -8.30 7.83
N THR A 276 22.30 -7.40 7.23
CA THR A 276 21.98 -5.98 7.02
C THR A 276 21.53 -5.76 5.58
N ARG A 277 20.46 -5.01 5.36
CA ARG A 277 19.90 -4.65 4.05
C ARG A 277 20.40 -3.30 3.54
N CYS A 278 20.68 -2.36 4.45
CA CYS A 278 21.37 -1.12 4.11
C CYS A 278 22.02 -0.49 5.34
N LEU A 279 23.05 0.31 5.09
CA LEU A 279 23.62 1.21 6.05
C LEU A 279 23.12 2.64 5.76
N ILE A 280 22.69 3.34 6.80
CA ILE A 280 22.30 4.76 6.73
C ILE A 280 23.31 5.53 7.58
N LEU A 281 24.12 6.34 6.91
CA LEU A 281 25.16 7.15 7.53
C LEU A 281 24.64 8.58 7.70
N THR A 282 24.83 9.13 8.89
CA THR A 282 24.32 10.45 9.26
C THR A 282 25.44 11.46 9.47
N GLY A 283 25.08 12.76 9.50
CA GLY A 283 26.00 13.85 9.74
C GLY A 283 26.84 14.25 8.52
N ASN A 284 26.45 13.82 7.31
CA ASN A 284 27.19 14.08 6.08
C ASN A 284 28.68 13.65 6.15
N LEU A 285 28.97 12.61 6.92
CA LEU A 285 30.31 12.07 7.13
C LEU A 285 30.51 10.83 6.26
N TYR A 286 31.45 10.92 5.29
CA TYR A 286 31.77 9.80 4.41
C TYR A 286 32.46 8.68 5.18
N PRO A 287 32.09 7.43 4.94
CA PRO A 287 32.73 6.28 5.57
C PRO A 287 34.14 6.03 4.99
N SER A 288 34.92 5.22 5.69
CA SER A 288 36.22 4.81 5.19
C SER A 288 36.10 3.94 3.91
N PRO A 289 37.11 3.96 3.00
CA PRO A 289 37.11 3.09 1.82
C PRO A 289 36.98 1.58 2.14
N VAL A 290 37.46 1.16 3.31
CA VAL A 290 37.34 -0.24 3.77
C VAL A 290 35.86 -0.64 3.96
N VAL A 291 35.05 0.26 4.51
CA VAL A 291 33.60 0.03 4.70
C VAL A 291 32.90 -0.02 3.37
N LEU A 292 33.17 0.92 2.44
CA LEU A 292 32.54 0.96 1.12
C LEU A 292 32.86 -0.31 0.31
N ASN A 293 34.13 -0.72 0.28
CA ASN A 293 34.55 -1.93 -0.40
C ASN A 293 33.83 -3.16 0.19
N ARG A 294 33.78 -3.25 1.52
CA ARG A 294 33.09 -4.37 2.18
C ARG A 294 31.59 -4.39 1.93
N ALA A 295 30.95 -3.23 1.91
CA ALA A 295 29.53 -3.10 1.61
C ALA A 295 29.22 -3.50 0.17
N ASP A 296 30.06 -3.07 -0.77
CA ASP A 296 29.93 -3.38 -2.19
C ASP A 296 30.12 -4.88 -2.47
N GLU A 297 31.12 -5.51 -1.86
CA GLU A 297 31.33 -6.99 -1.92
C GLU A 297 30.11 -7.78 -1.45
N LEU A 298 29.39 -7.25 -0.43
CA LEU A 298 28.23 -7.90 0.16
C LEU A 298 26.92 -7.51 -0.54
N GLY A 299 26.94 -6.56 -1.48
CA GLY A 299 25.75 -6.02 -2.12
C GLY A 299 24.86 -5.23 -1.14
N VAL A 300 25.45 -4.59 -0.13
CA VAL A 300 24.71 -3.80 0.87
C VAL A 300 24.77 -2.32 0.51
N PRO A 301 23.65 -1.68 0.15
CA PRO A 301 23.60 -0.25 -0.12
C PRO A 301 24.04 0.59 1.08
N VAL A 302 24.85 1.62 0.82
CA VAL A 302 25.26 2.62 1.80
C VAL A 302 24.64 3.96 1.40
N LEU A 303 23.79 4.50 2.27
CA LEU A 303 23.10 5.76 2.10
C LEU A 303 23.76 6.82 3.00
N LEU A 304 24.14 7.95 2.41
CA LEU A 304 24.67 9.10 3.14
C LEU A 304 23.62 10.20 3.25
N ALA A 305 23.15 10.48 4.46
CA ALA A 305 22.15 11.49 4.75
C ALA A 305 22.80 12.76 5.33
N ASP A 306 22.40 13.93 4.80
CA ASP A 306 22.81 15.25 5.31
C ASP A 306 21.87 15.70 6.44
N MET A 307 21.80 14.87 7.49
CA MET A 307 21.02 15.15 8.70
C MET A 307 21.63 14.43 9.90
N ASP A 308 21.25 14.85 11.10
CA ASP A 308 21.65 14.16 12.32
C ASP A 308 20.91 12.82 12.49
N THR A 309 21.43 12.01 13.42
CA THR A 309 20.89 10.64 13.63
C THR A 309 19.43 10.65 14.09
N LEU A 310 19.01 11.59 14.92
CA LEU A 310 17.63 11.64 15.42
C LEU A 310 16.65 11.97 14.29
N SER A 311 16.96 12.98 13.49
CA SER A 311 16.17 13.35 12.32
C SER A 311 16.09 12.21 11.30
N ALA A 312 17.19 11.46 11.09
CA ALA A 312 17.19 10.29 10.21
C ALA A 312 16.27 9.16 10.74
N ILE A 313 16.26 8.94 12.06
CA ILE A 313 15.36 7.96 12.71
C ILE A 313 13.91 8.35 12.47
N GLU A 314 13.52 9.60 12.73
CA GLU A 314 12.16 10.09 12.53
C GLU A 314 11.68 9.92 11.07
N VAL A 315 12.55 10.23 10.11
CA VAL A 315 12.24 10.01 8.69
C VAL A 315 12.03 8.53 8.41
N VAL A 316 12.96 7.64 8.80
CA VAL A 316 12.86 6.20 8.55
C VAL A 316 11.63 5.61 9.24
N GLU A 317 11.32 6.00 10.47
CA GLU A 317 10.12 5.55 11.19
C GLU A 317 8.82 5.95 10.46
N SER A 318 8.81 7.11 9.80
CA SER A 318 7.65 7.53 9.00
C SER A 318 7.41 6.67 7.74
N TYR A 319 8.44 5.99 7.24
CA TYR A 319 8.36 5.05 6.13
C TYR A 319 8.08 3.61 6.58
N VAL A 320 8.57 3.21 7.76
CA VAL A 320 8.29 1.88 8.33
C VAL A 320 6.80 1.76 8.67
N GLY A 321 6.14 0.79 8.07
CA GLY A 321 4.68 0.63 8.16
C GLY A 321 3.89 1.32 7.05
N HIS A 322 4.54 2.08 6.18
CA HIS A 322 3.92 2.81 5.07
C HIS A 322 4.60 2.53 3.71
N GLY A 323 5.44 1.48 3.63
CA GLY A 323 6.12 1.09 2.40
C GLY A 323 5.14 0.88 1.24
N ARG A 324 5.50 1.36 0.05
CA ARG A 324 4.68 1.19 -1.16
C ARG A 324 4.47 -0.29 -1.47
N PHE A 325 3.31 -0.64 -2.03
CA PHE A 325 2.96 -2.03 -2.34
C PHE A 325 3.39 -2.46 -3.75
N GLN A 326 4.32 -1.76 -4.37
CA GLN A 326 4.71 -1.90 -5.77
C GLN A 326 5.84 -2.93 -5.98
N GLN A 327 5.74 -4.09 -5.35
CA GLN A 327 6.70 -5.18 -5.50
C GLN A 327 6.03 -6.54 -5.61
N THR A 328 6.47 -7.36 -6.55
CA THR A 328 5.95 -8.73 -6.76
C THR A 328 6.04 -9.56 -5.49
N LYS A 329 7.14 -9.49 -4.74
CA LYS A 329 7.30 -10.19 -3.45
C LYS A 329 6.19 -9.85 -2.44
N LYS A 330 5.75 -8.59 -2.41
CA LYS A 330 4.65 -8.17 -1.53
C LYS A 330 3.30 -8.71 -2.02
N ILE A 331 3.08 -8.76 -3.33
CA ILE A 331 1.86 -9.35 -3.91
C ILE A 331 1.76 -10.82 -3.55
N ASP A 332 2.83 -11.58 -3.76
CA ASP A 332 2.88 -13.02 -3.44
C ASP A 332 2.61 -13.25 -1.95
N ARG A 333 3.27 -12.44 -1.09
CA ARG A 333 3.06 -12.52 0.37
C ARG A 333 1.63 -12.18 0.78
N PHE A 334 1.06 -11.13 0.19
CA PHE A 334 -0.33 -10.74 0.46
C PHE A 334 -1.32 -11.77 -0.07
N GLY A 335 -1.07 -12.33 -1.25
CA GLY A 335 -1.85 -13.43 -1.82
C GLY A 335 -1.89 -14.66 -0.89
N ALA A 336 -0.77 -15.01 -0.27
CA ALA A 336 -0.72 -16.07 0.74
C ALA A 336 -1.58 -15.73 1.97
N LEU A 337 -1.49 -14.48 2.48
CA LEU A 337 -2.33 -14.02 3.58
C LEU A 337 -3.82 -14.03 3.24
N LEU A 338 -4.19 -13.61 2.03
CA LEU A 338 -5.57 -13.69 1.58
C LEU A 338 -6.05 -15.13 1.54
N THR A 339 -5.24 -16.06 1.03
CA THR A 339 -5.60 -17.48 0.95
C THR A 339 -5.86 -18.09 2.33
N GLU A 340 -5.11 -17.65 3.35
CA GLU A 340 -5.22 -18.17 4.71
C GLU A 340 -6.35 -17.52 5.52
N HIS A 341 -6.65 -16.23 5.28
CA HIS A 341 -7.47 -15.44 6.19
C HIS A 341 -8.72 -14.82 5.57
N LEU A 342 -8.93 -14.93 4.25
CA LEU A 342 -10.11 -14.41 3.56
C LEU A 342 -11.12 -15.51 3.24
N ASP A 343 -12.38 -15.25 3.49
CA ASP A 343 -13.51 -16.13 3.12
C ASP A 343 -13.84 -15.94 1.63
N PHE A 344 -13.08 -16.61 0.75
CA PHE A 344 -13.30 -16.56 -0.69
C PHE A 344 -14.67 -17.05 -1.12
N PRO A 345 -15.24 -18.15 -0.56
CA PRO A 345 -16.60 -18.55 -0.87
C PRO A 345 -17.62 -17.44 -0.64
N ALA A 346 -17.55 -16.73 0.49
CA ALA A 346 -18.44 -15.61 0.78
C ALA A 346 -18.19 -14.43 -0.18
N LEU A 347 -16.93 -14.15 -0.54
CA LEU A 347 -16.58 -13.13 -1.53
C LEU A 347 -17.17 -13.47 -2.90
N TYR A 348 -17.04 -14.71 -3.39
CA TYR A 348 -17.59 -15.15 -4.67
C TYR A 348 -19.11 -15.05 -4.68
N ALA A 349 -19.77 -15.52 -3.63
CA ALA A 349 -21.21 -15.41 -3.48
C ALA A 349 -21.68 -13.93 -3.51
N GLY A 350 -20.97 -13.06 -2.81
CA GLY A 350 -21.25 -11.61 -2.78
C GLY A 350 -21.09 -10.93 -4.16
N LEU A 351 -20.21 -11.44 -5.00
CA LEU A 351 -19.97 -10.97 -6.37
C LEU A 351 -20.87 -11.67 -7.41
N GLY A 352 -21.59 -12.73 -7.02
CA GLY A 352 -22.35 -13.55 -7.94
C GLY A 352 -21.48 -14.41 -8.88
N LEU A 353 -20.23 -14.67 -8.49
CA LEU A 353 -19.30 -15.52 -9.24
C LEU A 353 -19.48 -16.99 -8.85
N LYS A 354 -19.41 -17.85 -9.84
CA LYS A 354 -19.42 -19.32 -9.67
C LYS A 354 -18.00 -19.81 -10.01
N LEU A 355 -17.17 -19.95 -9.01
CA LEU A 355 -15.78 -20.39 -9.12
C LEU A 355 -15.56 -21.67 -8.31
#